data_4c5c1dd2399966ab57f00abfc95afe4f
#
_entry.id   4c5c1dd2399966ab57f00abfc95afe4f
#
_cell.length_a   1.000
_cell.length_b   1.000
_cell.length_c   1.000
_cell.angle_alpha   90.00
_cell.angle_beta   90.00
_cell.angle_gamma   90.00
#
_symmetry.space_group_name_H-M   'P 1'
#
loop_
_entity.id
_entity.type
_entity.pdbx_description
1 polymer ?
#
loop_
_entity_poly.entity_id
_entity_poly.type
_entity_poly.pdbx_seq_one_letter_code
_entity_poly.pdbx_strand_id
1 'polypeptide(L)'
;MDISELTEEMNRFVTAKGWYTPESARPQTPRNLAISLSLEANEVLEKFQWKEEIQDQQGLAGELADVTLYLLQLAHVSGIDLEAAVLEKLKTNYDRTWDTDASGKADLA
;
A
#
# COMPACT_ATOMS: atom_id res chain seq x y z
N MET A 1 12.36 12.30 5.38
CA MET A 1 12.56 10.88 5.00
C MET A 1 11.79 10.62 3.72
N ASP A 2 12.42 10.06 2.72
CA ASP A 2 11.78 9.72 1.46
C ASP A 2 11.30 8.26 1.44
N ILE A 3 10.70 7.83 0.33
CA ILE A 3 10.17 6.47 0.19
C ILE A 3 11.29 5.43 0.31
N SER A 4 12.47 5.72 -0.24
CA SER A 4 13.60 4.79 -0.17
C SER A 4 14.07 4.60 1.27
N GLU A 5 14.21 5.67 2.02
CA GLU A 5 14.61 5.60 3.43
C GLU A 5 13.54 4.90 4.28
N LEU A 6 12.27 5.17 4.01
CA LEU A 6 11.18 4.51 4.72
C LEU A 6 11.16 3.01 4.42
N THR A 7 11.46 2.63 3.17
CA THR A 7 11.58 1.23 2.78
C THR A 7 12.72 0.54 3.53
N GLU A 8 13.85 1.23 3.70
CA GLU A 8 14.97 0.70 4.48
C GLU A 8 14.59 0.45 5.94
N GLU A 9 13.85 1.38 6.55
CA GLU A 9 13.38 1.20 7.92
C GLU A 9 12.42 0.02 8.04
N MET A 10 11.51 -0.12 7.08
CA MET A 10 10.60 -1.27 7.03
C MET A 10 11.38 -2.58 6.92
N ASN A 11 12.39 -2.63 6.05
CA ASN A 11 13.20 -3.84 5.87
C ASN A 11 14.00 -4.19 7.11
N ARG A 12 14.51 -3.20 7.86
CA ARG A 12 15.18 -3.46 9.14
C ARG A 12 14.24 -4.14 10.12
N PHE A 13 13.00 -3.69 10.17
CA PHE A 13 11.98 -4.30 11.03
C PHE A 13 11.72 -5.75 10.63
N VAL A 14 11.45 -6.01 9.35
CA VAL A 14 11.15 -7.36 8.87
C VAL A 14 12.34 -8.30 9.09
N THR A 15 13.56 -7.80 8.85
CA THR A 15 14.78 -8.55 9.08
C THR A 15 14.95 -8.89 10.57
N ALA A 16 14.72 -7.91 11.45
CA ALA A 16 14.81 -8.11 12.90
C ALA A 16 13.81 -9.17 13.40
N LYS A 17 12.66 -9.28 12.76
CA LYS A 17 11.66 -10.30 13.10
C LYS A 17 11.98 -11.68 12.51
N GLY A 18 12.99 -11.79 11.65
CA GLY A 18 13.37 -13.04 11.01
C GLY A 18 12.41 -13.49 9.92
N TRP A 19 11.54 -12.63 9.45
CA TRP A 19 10.52 -13.01 8.47
C TRP A 19 11.07 -13.19 7.06
N TYR A 20 12.27 -12.67 6.77
CA TYR A 20 12.93 -12.88 5.48
C TYR A 20 13.75 -14.16 5.42
N THR A 21 13.85 -14.91 6.52
CA THR A 21 14.63 -16.16 6.52
C THR A 21 13.88 -17.29 5.81
N PRO A 22 14.61 -18.27 5.24
CA PRO A 22 13.95 -19.42 4.59
C PRO A 22 13.05 -20.24 5.52
N GLU A 23 13.34 -20.20 6.84
CA GLU A 23 12.60 -20.95 7.85
C GLU A 23 11.38 -20.20 8.40
N SER A 24 11.12 -19.01 7.89
CA SER A 24 10.01 -18.21 8.39
C SER A 24 8.67 -18.92 8.24
N ALA A 25 7.87 -18.88 9.30
CA ALA A 25 6.49 -19.36 9.25
C ALA A 25 5.59 -18.39 8.46
N ARG A 26 6.12 -17.21 8.13
CA ARG A 26 5.42 -16.17 7.36
C ARG A 26 6.26 -15.78 6.15
N PRO A 27 6.34 -16.65 5.13
CA PRO A 27 7.15 -16.34 3.95
C PRO A 27 6.71 -15.03 3.30
N GLN A 28 7.67 -14.12 3.09
CA GLN A 28 7.41 -12.79 2.57
C GLN A 28 7.47 -12.77 1.04
N THR A 29 6.63 -13.63 0.43
CA THR A 29 6.53 -13.70 -1.03
C THR A 29 5.63 -12.59 -1.56
N PRO A 30 5.77 -12.18 -2.82
CA PRO A 30 4.86 -11.19 -3.40
C PRO A 30 3.38 -11.56 -3.23
N ARG A 31 3.03 -12.83 -3.44
CA ARG A 31 1.65 -13.28 -3.26
C ARG A 31 1.16 -13.10 -1.82
N ASN A 32 1.97 -13.53 -0.85
CA ASN A 32 1.58 -13.44 0.56
C ASN A 32 1.49 -11.98 1.01
N LEU A 33 2.38 -11.13 0.51
CA LEU A 33 2.34 -9.69 0.82
C LEU A 33 1.14 -9.01 0.16
N ALA A 34 0.77 -9.43 -1.05
CA ALA A 34 -0.44 -8.92 -1.71
C ALA A 34 -1.70 -9.29 -0.91
N ILE A 35 -1.74 -10.51 -0.36
CA ILE A 35 -2.84 -10.94 0.51
C ILE A 35 -2.88 -10.06 1.76
N SER A 36 -1.74 -9.87 2.42
CA SER A 36 -1.67 -9.03 3.63
C SER A 36 -2.09 -7.59 3.34
N LEU A 37 -1.64 -7.05 2.21
CA LEU A 37 -2.04 -5.71 1.78
C LEU A 37 -3.56 -5.60 1.62
N SER A 38 -4.18 -6.61 1.00
CA SER A 38 -5.63 -6.63 0.80
C SER A 38 -6.38 -6.68 2.13
N LEU A 39 -5.90 -7.49 3.08
CA LEU A 39 -6.51 -7.60 4.40
C LEU A 39 -6.40 -6.28 5.16
N GLU A 40 -5.24 -5.62 5.11
CA GLU A 40 -5.05 -4.33 5.79
C GLU A 40 -5.90 -3.23 5.15
N ALA A 41 -6.04 -3.24 3.82
CA ALA A 41 -6.93 -2.30 3.14
C ALA A 41 -8.38 -2.49 3.60
N ASN A 42 -8.80 -3.73 3.83
CA ASN A 42 -10.13 -4.02 4.35
C ASN A 42 -10.32 -3.47 5.77
N GLU A 43 -9.28 -3.47 6.59
CA GLU A 43 -9.35 -2.88 7.94
C GLU A 43 -9.55 -1.37 7.90
N VAL A 44 -9.03 -0.70 6.87
CA VAL A 44 -9.35 0.71 6.63
C VAL A 44 -10.86 0.87 6.41
N LEU A 45 -11.43 0.02 5.58
CA LEU A 45 -12.87 0.04 5.29
C LEU A 45 -13.69 -0.19 6.56
N GLU A 46 -13.27 -1.09 7.43
CA GLU A 46 -13.96 -1.41 8.68
C GLU A 46 -14.10 -0.20 9.60
N LYS A 47 -13.18 0.77 9.51
CA LYS A 47 -13.27 2.02 10.28
C LYS A 47 -14.49 2.86 9.93
N PHE A 48 -15.10 2.60 8.78
CA PHE A 48 -16.26 3.34 8.28
C PHE A 48 -17.51 2.46 8.18
N GLN A 49 -17.51 1.27 8.76
CA GLN A 49 -18.60 0.30 8.60
C GLN A 49 -19.98 0.86 9.00
N TRP A 50 -20.02 1.64 10.07
CA TRP A 50 -21.29 2.12 10.62
C TRP A 50 -21.48 3.63 10.52
N LYS A 51 -20.46 4.38 10.14
CA LYS A 51 -20.48 5.84 10.10
C LYS A 51 -19.65 6.34 8.91
N GLU A 52 -20.10 7.42 8.30
CA GLU A 52 -19.33 8.08 7.25
C GLU A 52 -18.17 8.91 7.83
N GLU A 53 -18.35 9.45 9.03
CA GLU A 53 -17.33 10.28 9.67
C GLU A 53 -16.22 9.43 10.27
N ILE A 54 -15.04 10.01 10.37
CA ILE A 54 -13.89 9.38 11.04
C ILE A 54 -14.16 9.40 12.54
N GLN A 55 -14.39 8.22 13.14
CA GLN A 55 -14.66 8.06 14.55
C GLN A 55 -13.39 7.90 15.39
N ASP A 56 -12.34 7.34 14.78
CA ASP A 56 -11.08 7.02 15.45
C ASP A 56 -9.93 7.42 14.55
N GLN A 57 -9.49 8.67 14.71
CA GLN A 57 -8.44 9.25 13.87
C GLN A 57 -7.12 8.48 14.02
N GLN A 58 -6.74 8.11 15.24
CA GLN A 58 -5.50 7.39 15.50
C GLN A 58 -5.55 5.97 14.95
N GLY A 59 -6.68 5.30 15.10
CA GLY A 59 -6.87 3.97 14.55
C GLY A 59 -6.81 3.96 13.03
N LEU A 60 -7.45 4.95 12.39
CA LEU A 60 -7.38 5.11 10.94
C LEU A 60 -5.95 5.35 10.49
N ALA A 61 -5.21 6.23 11.19
CA ALA A 61 -3.82 6.50 10.87
C ALA A 61 -2.98 5.23 10.94
N GLY A 62 -3.20 4.39 11.97
CA GLY A 62 -2.51 3.11 12.11
C GLY A 62 -2.80 2.16 10.96
N GLU A 63 -4.06 2.05 10.53
CA GLU A 63 -4.42 1.19 9.40
C GLU A 63 -3.83 1.68 8.08
N LEU A 64 -3.82 3.00 7.87
CA LEU A 64 -3.18 3.57 6.68
C LEU A 64 -1.66 3.33 6.69
N ALA A 65 -1.04 3.39 7.87
CA ALA A 65 0.38 3.08 8.02
C ALA A 65 0.65 1.61 7.66
N ASP A 66 -0.19 0.68 8.13
CA ASP A 66 -0.03 -0.74 7.82
C ASP A 66 -0.16 -1.01 6.33
N VAL A 67 -1.13 -0.39 5.66
CA VAL A 67 -1.28 -0.49 4.20
C VAL A 67 -0.01 0.01 3.51
N THR A 68 0.52 1.14 3.96
CA THR A 68 1.74 1.72 3.38
C THR A 68 2.93 0.80 3.55
N LEU A 69 3.11 0.21 4.75
CA LEU A 69 4.22 -0.70 5.00
C LEU A 69 4.16 -1.93 4.08
N TYR A 70 3.00 -2.52 3.87
CA TYR A 70 2.87 -3.64 2.95
C TYR A 70 3.08 -3.24 1.49
N LEU A 71 2.67 -2.03 1.10
CA LEU A 71 2.96 -1.51 -0.24
C LEU A 71 4.47 -1.40 -0.47
N LEU A 72 5.19 -0.82 0.48
CA LEU A 72 6.65 -0.67 0.41
C LEU A 72 7.32 -2.02 0.32
N GLN A 73 6.87 -2.97 1.13
CA GLN A 73 7.48 -4.30 1.18
C GLN A 73 7.22 -5.09 -0.11
N LEU A 74 5.98 -5.06 -0.61
CA LEU A 74 5.63 -5.75 -1.86
C LEU A 74 6.44 -5.19 -3.02
N ALA A 75 6.56 -3.89 -3.12
CA ALA A 75 7.37 -3.24 -4.15
C ALA A 75 8.84 -3.70 -4.03
N HIS A 76 9.37 -3.71 -2.79
CA HIS A 76 10.75 -4.08 -2.54
C HIS A 76 11.04 -5.53 -2.99
N VAL A 77 10.24 -6.49 -2.53
CA VAL A 77 10.49 -7.91 -2.87
C VAL A 77 10.22 -8.22 -4.34
N SER A 78 9.47 -7.35 -5.01
CA SER A 78 9.17 -7.48 -6.45
C SER A 78 10.17 -6.73 -7.33
N GLY A 79 11.17 -6.08 -6.75
CA GLY A 79 12.17 -5.34 -7.49
C GLY A 79 11.63 -4.07 -8.15
N ILE A 80 10.59 -3.46 -7.58
CA ILE A 80 9.95 -2.27 -8.12
C ILE A 80 10.39 -1.05 -7.33
N ASP A 81 10.87 -0.02 -8.04
CA ASP A 81 11.09 1.31 -7.47
C ASP A 81 9.73 2.00 -7.37
N LEU A 82 9.14 1.97 -6.18
CA LEU A 82 7.78 2.46 -5.98
C LEU A 82 7.67 3.97 -6.22
N GLU A 83 8.67 4.75 -5.78
CA GLU A 83 8.67 6.20 -6.02
C GLU A 83 8.62 6.51 -7.51
N ALA A 84 9.49 5.86 -8.30
CA ALA A 84 9.51 6.04 -9.75
C ALA A 84 8.18 5.60 -10.37
N ALA A 85 7.63 4.48 -9.93
CA ALA A 85 6.35 3.96 -10.44
C ALA A 85 5.21 4.94 -10.16
N VAL A 86 5.16 5.50 -8.96
CA VAL A 86 4.12 6.47 -8.58
C VAL A 86 4.25 7.74 -9.40
N LEU A 87 5.47 8.27 -9.55
CA LEU A 87 5.71 9.48 -10.33
C LEU A 87 5.34 9.28 -11.80
N GLU A 88 5.69 8.14 -12.37
CA GLU A 88 5.33 7.82 -13.76
C GLU A 88 3.81 7.71 -13.92
N LYS A 89 3.14 7.09 -12.95
CA LYS A 89 1.69 6.95 -12.99
C LYS A 89 1.00 8.31 -12.88
N LEU A 90 1.50 9.18 -12.01
CA LEU A 90 0.99 10.55 -11.89
C LEU A 90 1.12 11.30 -13.22
N LYS A 91 2.27 11.19 -13.88
CA LYS A 91 2.47 11.80 -15.17
C LYS A 91 1.46 11.29 -16.20
N THR A 92 1.29 9.99 -16.27
CA THR A 92 0.30 9.37 -17.16
C THR A 92 -1.10 9.91 -16.85
N ASN A 93 -1.46 10.03 -15.58
CA ASN A 93 -2.76 10.51 -15.17
C ASN A 93 -2.96 12.00 -15.52
N TYR A 94 -1.92 12.83 -15.43
CA TYR A 94 -1.98 14.22 -15.87
C TYR A 94 -2.24 14.34 -17.36
N ASP A 95 -1.67 13.44 -18.15
CA ASP A 95 -1.79 13.46 -19.59
C ASP A 95 -3.09 12.83 -20.11
N ARG A 96 -3.85 12.14 -19.23
CA ARG A 96 -5.12 11.50 -19.58
C ARG A 96 -6.26 12.50 -19.49
N THR A 97 -7.28 12.25 -20.31
CA THR A 97 -8.53 12.97 -20.20
C THR A 97 -9.41 12.27 -19.15
N TRP A 98 -9.66 12.97 -18.06
CA TRP A 98 -10.47 12.45 -16.95
C TRP A 98 -11.94 12.90 -17.07
N ASP A 99 -12.44 12.99 -18.30
CA ASP A 99 -13.82 13.36 -18.57
C ASP A 99 -14.76 12.20 -18.22
N THR A 100 -16.01 12.54 -17.90
CA THR A 100 -17.04 11.53 -17.80
C THR A 100 -17.38 11.05 -19.21
N ASP A 101 -17.57 9.74 -19.37
CA ASP A 101 -18.02 9.17 -20.62
C ASP A 101 -19.53 9.41 -20.82
N ALA A 102 -20.09 8.86 -21.89
CA ALA A 102 -21.51 9.04 -22.22
C ALA A 102 -22.46 8.46 -21.15
N SER A 103 -21.96 7.56 -20.30
CA SER A 103 -22.75 7.00 -19.19
C SER A 103 -22.60 7.79 -17.88
N GLY A 104 -21.78 8.82 -17.89
CA GLY A 104 -21.52 9.64 -16.71
C GLY A 104 -20.43 9.09 -15.79
N LYS A 105 -19.68 8.10 -16.23
CA LYS A 105 -18.60 7.51 -15.41
C LYS A 105 -17.28 8.21 -15.70
N ALA A 106 -16.51 8.47 -14.63
CA ALA A 106 -15.18 8.99 -14.78
C ALA A 106 -14.23 7.91 -15.31
N ASP A 107 -13.20 8.36 -16.06
CA ASP A 107 -12.14 7.49 -16.52
C ASP A 107 -11.21 7.19 -15.33
N LEU A 108 -11.13 5.93 -14.93
CA LEU A 108 -10.31 5.50 -13.79
C LEU A 108 -8.94 4.99 -14.24
N ALA A 109 -7.94 5.18 -13.38
CA ALA A 109 -6.56 4.78 -13.63
C ALA A 109 -6.38 3.27 -13.79
#